data_594ad8e572f0720e432b3ef6bdd797cf
#
_entry.id   594ad8e572f0720e432b3ef6bdd797cf
#
_cell.length_a   1.000
_cell.length_b   1.000
_cell.length_c   1.000
_cell.angle_alpha   90.00
_cell.angle_beta   90.00
_cell.angle_gamma   90.00
#
_symmetry.space_group_name_H-M   'P 1'
#
loop_
_entity.id
_entity.type
_entity.pdbx_description
1 polymer ?
#
loop_
_entity_poly.entity_id
_entity_poly.type
_entity_poly.pdbx_seq_one_letter_code
_entity_poly.pdbx_strand_id
1 'polypeptide(L)'
;MADAHGCELIGGDTTQGPLNICITVMGEVPPGDALLRQHAQVGDDIYISGTVGDARLALEVFKGTVSLETAHFEAARLRMDRPTPRVELGLALRGVANAAIDISDGLLGDLGHILQRSKVGAVIETAWVQDSAAISDAMQSVAFNKRLDFALAGGDDYELLFTAPPDQADEVMEAGEQCGVSITCIGRLTPVAGVQVLDLQGIPMSRRFASFDHFAH
;
A
#
# COMPACT_ATOMS: atom_id res chain seq x y z
N MET A 1 -9.65 16.10 -8.05
CA MET A 1 -8.49 15.47 -7.34
C MET A 1 -7.32 16.44 -7.25
N ALA A 2 -6.72 16.92 -8.34
CA ALA A 2 -5.56 17.85 -8.31
C ALA A 2 -5.77 19.04 -7.37
N ASP A 3 -6.83 19.81 -7.55
CA ASP A 3 -7.15 20.99 -6.71
C ASP A 3 -7.26 20.67 -5.22
N ALA A 4 -7.80 19.49 -4.87
CA ALA A 4 -7.96 19.06 -3.48
C ALA A 4 -6.62 18.75 -2.78
N HIS A 5 -5.54 18.56 -3.56
CA HIS A 5 -4.20 18.26 -3.07
C HIS A 5 -3.17 19.35 -3.46
N GLY A 6 -3.65 20.55 -3.79
CA GLY A 6 -2.77 21.68 -4.11
C GLY A 6 -1.97 21.53 -5.41
N CYS A 7 -2.37 20.61 -6.29
CA CYS A 7 -1.76 20.46 -7.61
C CYS A 7 -2.39 21.41 -8.61
N GLU A 8 -1.61 22.33 -9.17
CA GLU A 8 -2.05 23.28 -10.19
C GLU A 8 -1.90 22.69 -11.60
N LEU A 9 -2.92 22.84 -12.44
CA LEU A 9 -2.83 22.47 -13.85
C LEU A 9 -2.07 23.58 -14.60
N ILE A 10 -0.82 23.32 -14.98
CA ILE A 10 0.06 24.31 -15.63
C ILE A 10 0.06 24.22 -17.15
N GLY A 11 -0.52 23.19 -17.75
CA GLY A 11 -0.58 23.06 -19.20
C GLY A 11 -1.00 21.66 -19.65
N GLY A 12 -1.08 21.50 -20.94
CA GLY A 12 -1.40 20.26 -21.63
C GLY A 12 -1.67 20.49 -23.09
N ASP A 13 -1.81 19.39 -23.84
CA ASP A 13 -2.14 19.39 -25.25
C ASP A 13 -3.14 18.29 -25.56
N THR A 14 -3.91 18.44 -26.64
CA THR A 14 -4.86 17.45 -27.12
C THR A 14 -4.64 17.25 -28.61
N THR A 15 -4.32 16.02 -29.00
CA THR A 15 -4.07 15.63 -30.39
C THR A 15 -5.09 14.63 -30.87
N GLN A 16 -5.27 14.54 -32.20
CA GLN A 16 -6.11 13.53 -32.82
C GLN A 16 -5.39 12.20 -32.86
N GLY A 17 -6.04 11.13 -32.33
CA GLY A 17 -5.50 9.77 -32.33
C GLY A 17 -6.35 8.80 -31.52
N PRO A 18 -5.85 7.59 -31.26
CA PRO A 18 -6.45 6.70 -30.27
C PRO A 18 -6.50 7.36 -28.88
N LEU A 19 -7.51 7.02 -28.08
CA LEU A 19 -7.61 7.57 -26.73
C LEU A 19 -6.38 7.18 -25.92
N ASN A 20 -5.60 8.18 -25.54
CA ASN A 20 -4.46 8.08 -24.63
C ASN A 20 -4.45 9.29 -23.73
N ILE A 21 -4.39 9.08 -22.42
CA ILE A 21 -4.31 10.14 -21.42
C ILE A 21 -3.01 9.95 -20.66
N CYS A 22 -2.08 10.92 -20.80
CA CYS A 22 -0.81 10.95 -20.08
C CYS A 22 -0.79 12.16 -19.19
N ILE A 23 -0.56 11.97 -17.89
CA ILE A 23 -0.46 13.06 -16.92
C ILE A 23 0.97 13.08 -16.37
N THR A 24 1.64 14.25 -16.50
CA THR A 24 2.94 14.48 -15.88
C THR A 24 2.75 15.33 -14.64
N VAL A 25 3.22 14.85 -13.50
CA VAL A 25 3.22 15.59 -12.24
C VAL A 25 4.65 15.97 -11.90
N MET A 26 4.85 17.25 -11.51
CA MET A 26 6.13 17.78 -11.05
C MET A 26 5.95 18.39 -9.68
N GLY A 27 6.96 18.28 -8.82
CA GLY A 27 6.97 18.85 -7.49
C GLY A 27 8.39 19.09 -7.00
N GLU A 28 8.51 19.77 -5.87
CA GLU A 28 9.79 20.06 -5.22
C GLU A 28 9.84 19.38 -3.86
N VAL A 29 11.02 18.89 -3.50
CA VAL A 29 11.32 18.37 -2.17
C VAL A 29 12.60 19.01 -1.66
N PRO A 30 12.67 19.47 -0.40
CA PRO A 30 13.91 20.01 0.15
C PRO A 30 15.04 18.97 0.07
N PRO A 31 16.29 19.40 -0.15
CA PRO A 31 17.43 18.48 -0.24
C PRO A 31 17.57 17.63 1.03
N GLY A 32 17.56 16.32 0.87
CA GLY A 32 17.68 15.35 1.97
C GLY A 32 16.36 14.87 2.55
N ASP A 33 15.21 15.49 2.28
CA ASP A 33 13.92 15.17 2.89
C ASP A 33 13.07 14.17 2.08
N ALA A 34 13.58 13.70 0.95
CA ALA A 34 12.86 12.73 0.13
C ALA A 34 12.78 11.37 0.84
N LEU A 35 11.58 10.83 0.99
CA LEU A 35 11.41 9.43 1.40
C LEU A 35 11.76 8.51 0.22
N LEU A 36 12.84 7.76 0.37
CA LEU A 36 13.38 6.90 -0.68
C LEU A 36 13.15 5.43 -0.35
N ARG A 37 13.14 4.59 -1.39
CA ARG A 37 13.02 3.11 -1.25
C ARG A 37 14.28 2.43 -0.68
N GLN A 38 15.40 3.14 -0.57
CA GLN A 38 16.73 2.56 -0.30
C GLN A 38 17.29 2.84 1.09
N HIS A 39 16.54 3.44 1.98
CA HIS A 39 17.01 3.81 3.32
C HIS A 39 16.40 2.95 4.45
N ALA A 40 15.62 1.92 4.11
CA ALA A 40 15.08 1.00 5.10
C ALA A 40 16.20 0.22 5.81
N GLN A 41 16.05 0.03 7.12
CA GLN A 41 17.06 -0.56 7.97
C GLN A 41 16.57 -1.87 8.60
N VAL A 42 17.51 -2.79 8.87
CA VAL A 42 17.19 -4.00 9.65
C VAL A 42 16.67 -3.60 11.02
N GLY A 43 15.53 -4.16 11.41
CA GLY A 43 14.86 -3.85 12.66
C GLY A 43 13.75 -2.80 12.56
N ASP A 44 13.65 -2.08 11.41
CA ASP A 44 12.49 -1.21 11.19
C ASP A 44 11.20 -2.03 11.21
N ASP A 45 10.17 -1.44 11.78
CA ASP A 45 8.79 -1.91 11.63
C ASP A 45 8.25 -1.51 10.26
N ILE A 46 7.38 -2.35 9.68
CA ILE A 46 6.76 -2.15 8.38
C ILE A 46 5.30 -1.72 8.61
N TYR A 47 4.92 -0.61 7.99
CA TYR A 47 3.60 -0.01 8.13
C TYR A 47 2.90 0.15 6.80
N ILE A 48 1.57 0.11 6.83
CA ILE A 48 0.70 0.50 5.72
C ILE A 48 -0.31 1.55 6.19
N SER A 49 -0.66 2.47 5.29
CA SER A 49 -1.72 3.44 5.51
C SER A 49 -3.06 2.92 5.00
N GLY A 50 -4.16 3.43 5.56
CA GLY A 50 -5.53 3.21 5.09
C GLY A 50 -5.93 1.75 5.02
N THR A 51 -6.70 1.39 3.98
CA THR A 51 -7.16 0.02 3.73
C THR A 51 -6.58 -0.54 2.44
N VAL A 52 -6.29 -1.85 2.42
CA VAL A 52 -5.72 -2.55 1.26
C VAL A 52 -6.57 -3.72 0.82
N GLY A 53 -6.51 -4.04 -0.48
CA GLY A 53 -7.23 -5.14 -1.11
C GLY A 53 -8.64 -4.79 -1.61
N ASP A 54 -9.16 -3.60 -1.31
CA ASP A 54 -10.49 -3.17 -1.74
C ASP A 54 -10.60 -3.06 -3.26
N ALA A 55 -9.59 -2.50 -3.93
CA ALA A 55 -9.58 -2.38 -5.37
C ALA A 55 -9.60 -3.77 -6.04
N ARG A 56 -8.79 -4.70 -5.55
CA ARG A 56 -8.81 -6.08 -6.03
C ARG A 56 -10.15 -6.76 -5.76
N LEU A 57 -10.75 -6.55 -4.59
CA LEU A 57 -12.07 -7.09 -4.26
C LEU A 57 -13.13 -6.60 -5.26
N ALA A 58 -13.16 -5.29 -5.56
CA ALA A 58 -14.07 -4.72 -6.55
C ALA A 58 -13.86 -5.34 -7.94
N LEU A 59 -12.62 -5.50 -8.37
CA LEU A 59 -12.27 -6.15 -9.64
C LEU A 59 -12.78 -7.59 -9.70
N GLU A 60 -12.66 -8.35 -8.62
CA GLU A 60 -13.14 -9.74 -8.57
C GLU A 60 -14.67 -9.84 -8.60
N VAL A 61 -15.38 -8.82 -8.09
CA VAL A 61 -16.84 -8.72 -8.26
C VAL A 61 -17.19 -8.45 -9.73
N PHE A 62 -16.49 -7.54 -10.42
CA PHE A 62 -16.68 -7.31 -11.85
C PHE A 62 -16.42 -8.56 -12.69
N LYS A 63 -15.44 -9.38 -12.30
CA LYS A 63 -15.15 -10.67 -12.95
C LYS A 63 -16.15 -11.77 -12.60
N GLY A 64 -17.06 -11.54 -11.64
CA GLY A 64 -18.04 -12.52 -11.17
C GLY A 64 -17.46 -13.66 -10.31
N THR A 65 -16.24 -13.52 -9.80
CA THR A 65 -15.57 -14.53 -8.95
C THR A 65 -15.90 -14.36 -7.45
N VAL A 66 -16.42 -13.18 -7.08
CA VAL A 66 -16.91 -12.82 -5.75
C VAL A 66 -18.26 -12.14 -5.88
N SER A 67 -19.15 -12.38 -4.91
CA SER A 67 -20.41 -11.67 -4.77
C SER A 67 -20.40 -10.89 -3.46
N LEU A 68 -20.80 -9.63 -3.49
CA LEU A 68 -20.93 -8.75 -2.33
C LEU A 68 -22.33 -8.16 -2.27
N GLU A 69 -22.74 -7.72 -1.08
CA GLU A 69 -23.86 -6.81 -0.94
C GLU A 69 -23.54 -5.48 -1.64
N THR A 70 -24.60 -4.81 -2.15
CA THR A 70 -24.44 -3.59 -2.95
C THR A 70 -23.62 -2.51 -2.22
N ALA A 71 -23.87 -2.28 -0.93
CA ALA A 71 -23.16 -1.27 -0.15
C ALA A 71 -21.65 -1.57 -0.04
N HIS A 72 -21.28 -2.84 0.21
CA HIS A 72 -19.87 -3.27 0.26
C HIS A 72 -19.20 -3.15 -1.10
N PHE A 73 -19.92 -3.52 -2.18
CA PHE A 73 -19.37 -3.39 -3.52
C PHE A 73 -19.15 -1.92 -3.91
N GLU A 74 -20.09 -1.02 -3.63
CA GLU A 74 -19.95 0.41 -3.91
C GLU A 74 -18.78 1.02 -3.13
N ALA A 75 -18.58 0.64 -1.85
CA ALA A 75 -17.47 1.08 -1.04
C ALA A 75 -16.11 0.61 -1.63
N ALA A 76 -15.99 -0.68 -1.93
CA ALA A 76 -14.78 -1.24 -2.53
C ALA A 76 -14.49 -0.65 -3.92
N ARG A 77 -15.54 -0.48 -4.74
CA ARG A 77 -15.44 0.15 -6.06
C ARG A 77 -14.97 1.60 -5.97
N LEU A 78 -15.44 2.36 -4.98
CA LEU A 78 -15.00 3.74 -4.79
C LEU A 78 -13.49 3.81 -4.55
N ARG A 79 -12.92 2.87 -3.79
CA ARG A 79 -11.46 2.77 -3.57
C ARG A 79 -10.72 2.49 -4.87
N MET A 80 -11.23 1.60 -5.72
CA MET A 80 -10.66 1.30 -7.03
C MET A 80 -10.77 2.48 -8.01
N ASP A 81 -11.96 3.10 -8.13
CA ASP A 81 -12.22 4.14 -9.13
C ASP A 81 -11.60 5.51 -8.73
N ARG A 82 -11.44 5.77 -7.43
CA ARG A 82 -11.02 7.07 -6.87
C ARG A 82 -10.14 6.89 -5.63
N PRO A 83 -8.94 6.33 -5.77
CA PRO A 83 -8.00 6.24 -4.65
C PRO A 83 -7.68 7.65 -4.11
N THR A 84 -7.43 7.75 -2.82
CA THR A 84 -7.12 9.02 -2.16
C THR A 84 -5.60 9.17 -2.04
N PRO A 85 -4.97 10.15 -2.71
CA PRO A 85 -3.54 10.42 -2.56
C PRO A 85 -3.19 10.76 -1.11
N ARG A 86 -2.15 10.11 -0.57
CA ARG A 86 -1.69 10.28 0.82
C ARG A 86 -0.62 11.37 0.94
N VAL A 87 -0.84 12.53 0.30
CA VAL A 87 0.13 13.63 0.22
C VAL A 87 0.50 14.15 1.60
N GLU A 88 -0.50 14.49 2.43
CA GLU A 88 -0.27 15.04 3.78
C GLU A 88 0.47 14.04 4.67
N LEU A 89 0.09 12.76 4.62
CA LEU A 89 0.79 11.71 5.37
C LEU A 89 2.23 11.56 4.89
N GLY A 90 2.48 11.57 3.58
CA GLY A 90 3.84 11.52 3.03
C GLY A 90 4.71 12.69 3.48
N LEU A 91 4.11 13.89 3.67
CA LEU A 91 4.81 15.04 4.24
C LEU A 91 5.08 14.87 5.75
N ALA A 92 4.11 14.38 6.51
CA ALA A 92 4.23 14.17 7.95
C ALA A 92 5.26 13.09 8.32
N LEU A 93 5.45 12.09 7.44
CA LEU A 93 6.41 11.00 7.65
C LEU A 93 7.87 11.38 7.35
N ARG A 94 8.16 12.59 6.83
CA ARG A 94 9.54 13.05 6.62
C ARG A 94 10.27 13.18 7.96
N GLY A 95 11.45 12.58 8.05
CA GLY A 95 12.22 12.54 9.29
C GLY A 95 11.75 11.50 10.31
N VAL A 96 10.61 10.83 10.07
CA VAL A 96 10.06 9.74 10.88
C VAL A 96 10.29 8.39 10.20
N ALA A 97 9.86 8.27 8.94
CA ALA A 97 10.04 7.04 8.16
C ALA A 97 11.41 6.99 7.48
N ASN A 98 12.03 5.81 7.43
CA ASN A 98 13.29 5.55 6.74
C ASN A 98 13.10 5.34 5.25
N ALA A 99 12.04 4.65 4.83
CA ALA A 99 11.74 4.38 3.42
C ALA A 99 10.23 4.35 3.18
N ALA A 100 9.82 4.68 1.95
CA ALA A 100 8.41 4.61 1.54
C ALA A 100 8.26 4.27 0.06
N ILE A 101 7.10 3.69 -0.28
CA ILE A 101 6.61 3.41 -1.62
C ILE A 101 5.08 3.43 -1.59
N ASP A 102 4.43 3.65 -2.72
CA ASP A 102 3.00 3.41 -2.89
C ASP A 102 2.70 1.91 -3.14
N ILE A 103 1.47 1.48 -2.86
CA ILE A 103 1.00 0.13 -3.18
C ILE A 103 0.19 0.19 -4.48
N SER A 104 0.85 -0.08 -5.60
CA SER A 104 0.27 -0.07 -6.94
C SER A 104 0.14 -1.47 -7.56
N ASP A 105 1.16 -2.31 -7.44
CA ASP A 105 1.21 -3.66 -8.03
C ASP A 105 0.92 -4.77 -7.01
N GLY A 106 0.72 -4.40 -5.76
CA GLY A 106 0.42 -5.26 -4.63
C GLY A 106 1.47 -5.21 -3.54
N LEU A 107 1.02 -5.27 -2.29
CA LEU A 107 1.81 -5.02 -1.10
C LEU A 107 3.16 -5.76 -1.08
N LEU A 108 3.17 -7.07 -1.35
CA LEU A 108 4.42 -7.85 -1.30
C LEU A 108 5.34 -7.55 -2.48
N GLY A 109 4.79 -7.21 -3.66
CA GLY A 109 5.58 -6.77 -4.82
C GLY A 109 6.29 -5.45 -4.55
N ASP A 110 5.52 -4.46 -4.09
CA ASP A 110 6.04 -3.12 -3.80
C ASP A 110 7.01 -3.14 -2.62
N LEU A 111 6.73 -3.92 -1.56
CA LEU A 111 7.69 -4.20 -0.49
C LEU A 111 9.00 -4.76 -1.04
N GLY A 112 8.93 -5.68 -2.01
CA GLY A 112 10.10 -6.26 -2.66
C GLY A 112 11.04 -5.20 -3.25
N HIS A 113 10.52 -4.08 -3.76
CA HIS A 113 11.33 -2.97 -4.26
C HIS A 113 12.12 -2.26 -3.13
N ILE A 114 11.48 -2.03 -1.98
CA ILE A 114 12.18 -1.50 -0.79
C ILE A 114 13.28 -2.47 -0.35
N LEU A 115 12.94 -3.76 -0.22
CA LEU A 115 13.89 -4.78 0.27
C LEU A 115 15.11 -4.90 -0.64
N GLN A 116 14.90 -4.93 -1.95
CA GLN A 116 15.97 -5.00 -2.92
C GLN A 116 16.89 -3.78 -2.87
N ARG A 117 16.32 -2.57 -2.82
CA ARG A 117 17.06 -1.32 -2.79
C ARG A 117 17.83 -1.12 -1.49
N SER A 118 17.24 -1.53 -0.37
CA SER A 118 17.82 -1.41 0.98
C SER A 118 18.67 -2.61 1.38
N LYS A 119 18.67 -3.71 0.59
CA LYS A 119 19.42 -4.96 0.83
C LYS A 119 19.06 -5.63 2.17
N VAL A 120 17.79 -5.66 2.49
CA VAL A 120 17.22 -6.28 3.69
C VAL A 120 16.16 -7.31 3.32
N GLY A 121 15.67 -8.08 4.30
CA GLY A 121 14.51 -8.94 4.16
C GLY A 121 13.36 -8.48 5.04
N ALA A 122 12.25 -9.21 5.02
CA ALA A 122 11.07 -8.90 5.82
C ALA A 122 10.39 -10.15 6.38
N VAL A 123 9.80 -9.98 7.55
CA VAL A 123 8.79 -10.89 8.10
C VAL A 123 7.47 -10.13 8.15
N ILE A 124 6.43 -10.69 7.53
CA ILE A 124 5.06 -10.15 7.53
C ILE A 124 4.18 -11.09 8.35
N GLU A 125 3.46 -10.54 9.32
CA GLU A 125 2.52 -11.28 10.16
C GLU A 125 1.11 -11.16 9.56
N THR A 126 0.40 -12.27 9.35
CA THR A 126 -0.95 -12.20 8.75
C THR A 126 -2.06 -11.89 9.74
N ALA A 127 -1.75 -11.75 11.02
CA ALA A 127 -2.73 -11.43 12.05
C ALA A 127 -3.50 -10.12 11.77
N TRP A 128 -2.85 -9.10 11.23
CA TRP A 128 -3.49 -7.85 10.87
C TRP A 128 -4.58 -7.99 9.79
N VAL A 129 -4.48 -9.01 8.91
CA VAL A 129 -5.51 -9.28 7.88
C VAL A 129 -6.80 -9.81 8.49
N GLN A 130 -6.74 -10.38 9.70
CA GLN A 130 -7.90 -10.91 10.38
C GLN A 130 -8.80 -9.80 10.90
N ASP A 131 -8.20 -8.83 11.62
CA ASP A 131 -8.92 -7.74 12.25
C ASP A 131 -7.97 -6.57 12.50
N SER A 132 -7.99 -5.58 11.60
CA SER A 132 -7.26 -4.32 11.78
C SER A 132 -7.91 -3.22 10.96
N ALA A 133 -7.51 -1.97 11.23
CA ALA A 133 -7.95 -0.80 10.48
C ALA A 133 -7.53 -0.82 8.98
N ALA A 134 -6.60 -1.70 8.61
CA ALA A 134 -6.18 -1.89 7.22
C ALA A 134 -7.14 -2.76 6.41
N ILE A 135 -8.16 -3.35 7.03
CA ILE A 135 -9.14 -4.23 6.38
C ILE A 135 -10.52 -3.63 6.51
N SER A 136 -11.10 -3.24 5.38
CA SER A 136 -12.43 -2.63 5.31
C SER A 136 -13.55 -3.63 5.65
N ASP A 137 -14.75 -3.11 5.96
CA ASP A 137 -15.95 -3.94 6.16
C ASP A 137 -16.28 -4.79 4.93
N ALA A 138 -16.05 -4.26 3.72
CA ALA A 138 -16.22 -5.01 2.48
C ALA A 138 -15.26 -6.20 2.43
N MET A 139 -14.00 -6.00 2.78
CA MET A 139 -12.99 -7.05 2.87
C MET A 139 -13.31 -8.04 4.00
N GLN A 140 -13.88 -7.60 5.13
CA GLN A 140 -14.30 -8.49 6.22
C GLN A 140 -15.39 -9.49 5.79
N SER A 141 -16.23 -9.12 4.83
CA SER A 141 -17.28 -10.00 4.30
C SER A 141 -16.76 -11.19 3.47
N VAL A 142 -15.46 -11.19 3.12
CA VAL A 142 -14.84 -12.23 2.29
C VAL A 142 -14.11 -13.25 3.16
N ALA A 143 -14.07 -14.52 2.73
CA ALA A 143 -13.34 -15.57 3.44
C ALA A 143 -11.85 -15.22 3.62
N PHE A 144 -11.28 -15.52 4.80
CA PHE A 144 -9.93 -15.14 5.21
C PHE A 144 -8.85 -15.41 4.16
N ASN A 145 -8.85 -16.59 3.54
CA ASN A 145 -7.85 -16.92 2.52
C ASN A 145 -7.91 -16.02 1.27
N LYS A 146 -9.11 -15.65 0.83
CA LYS A 146 -9.28 -14.68 -0.28
C LYS A 146 -8.88 -13.29 0.17
N ARG A 147 -9.26 -12.89 1.37
CA ARG A 147 -8.87 -11.62 1.98
C ARG A 147 -7.36 -11.47 2.04
N LEU A 148 -6.68 -12.54 2.47
CA LEU A 148 -5.22 -12.61 2.51
C LEU A 148 -4.60 -12.42 1.12
N ASP A 149 -5.15 -13.07 0.08
CA ASP A 149 -4.68 -12.88 -1.30
C ASP A 149 -4.87 -11.46 -1.78
N PHE A 150 -6.02 -10.87 -1.51
CA PHE A 150 -6.34 -9.53 -1.98
C PHE A 150 -5.50 -8.48 -1.25
N ALA A 151 -5.29 -8.62 0.06
CA ALA A 151 -4.49 -7.69 0.84
C ALA A 151 -2.99 -7.77 0.54
N LEU A 152 -2.44 -8.98 0.32
CA LEU A 152 -1.00 -9.15 0.11
C LEU A 152 -0.56 -9.02 -1.35
N ALA A 153 -1.43 -9.37 -2.30
CA ALA A 153 -1.09 -9.43 -3.72
C ALA A 153 -2.07 -8.66 -4.64
N GLY A 154 -3.08 -7.99 -4.07
CA GLY A 154 -3.91 -7.05 -4.79
C GLY A 154 -3.17 -5.75 -5.05
N GLY A 155 -3.38 -5.13 -6.20
CA GLY A 155 -2.86 -3.81 -6.54
C GLY A 155 -3.97 -2.76 -6.59
N ASP A 156 -3.63 -1.58 -7.10
CA ASP A 156 -4.52 -0.42 -7.27
C ASP A 156 -5.03 0.18 -5.94
N ASP A 157 -4.37 -0.09 -4.81
CA ASP A 157 -4.77 0.47 -3.51
C ASP A 157 -4.30 1.93 -3.33
N TYR A 158 -3.12 2.28 -3.88
CA TYR A 158 -2.49 3.61 -3.78
C TYR A 158 -2.40 4.16 -2.35
N GLU A 159 -2.21 3.24 -1.40
CA GLU A 159 -1.84 3.53 -0.03
C GLU A 159 -0.31 3.63 0.09
N LEU A 160 0.20 4.15 1.21
CA LEU A 160 1.63 4.14 1.49
C LEU A 160 2.03 2.87 2.23
N LEU A 161 3.08 2.23 1.74
CA LEU A 161 3.88 1.23 2.45
C LEU A 161 5.19 1.89 2.86
N PHE A 162 5.51 1.88 4.14
CA PHE A 162 6.70 2.54 4.64
C PHE A 162 7.33 1.79 5.82
N THR A 163 8.57 2.15 6.14
CA THR A 163 9.31 1.57 7.26
C THR A 163 9.81 2.66 8.19
N ALA A 164 9.76 2.40 9.48
CA ALA A 164 10.25 3.31 10.51
C ALA A 164 10.92 2.54 11.65
N PRO A 165 11.89 3.15 12.36
CA PRO A 165 12.47 2.56 13.55
C PRO A 165 11.40 2.33 14.62
N PRO A 166 11.48 1.25 15.43
CA PRO A 166 10.49 0.97 16.47
C PRO A 166 10.34 2.06 17.53
N ASP A 167 11.38 2.85 17.76
CA ASP A 167 11.35 4.00 18.69
C ASP A 167 10.63 5.24 18.14
N GLN A 168 10.26 5.22 16.84
CA GLN A 168 9.42 6.23 16.18
C GLN A 168 7.96 5.80 16.05
N ALA A 169 7.55 4.72 16.72
CA ALA A 169 6.18 4.19 16.57
C ALA A 169 5.10 5.19 17.00
N ASP A 170 5.34 5.96 18.04
CA ASP A 170 4.39 6.96 18.54
C ASP A 170 4.25 8.12 17.52
N GLU A 171 5.35 8.58 16.94
CA GLU A 171 5.38 9.63 15.91
C GLU A 171 4.71 9.17 14.62
N VAL A 172 4.86 7.89 14.26
CA VAL A 172 4.16 7.27 13.12
C VAL A 172 2.65 7.30 13.35
N MET A 173 2.18 6.90 14.53
CA MET A 173 0.75 6.90 14.84
C MET A 173 0.19 8.33 14.91
N GLU A 174 0.94 9.28 15.49
CA GLU A 174 0.56 10.69 15.54
C GLU A 174 0.43 11.29 14.14
N ALA A 175 1.36 11.00 13.22
CA ALA A 175 1.27 11.42 11.82
C ALA A 175 -0.01 10.91 11.15
N GLY A 176 -0.40 9.66 11.41
CA GLY A 176 -1.67 9.09 10.94
C GLY A 176 -2.88 9.82 11.48
N GLU A 177 -2.93 10.06 12.79
CA GLU A 177 -4.03 10.77 13.46
C GLU A 177 -4.19 12.19 12.94
N GLN A 178 -3.09 12.94 12.80
CA GLN A 178 -3.10 14.31 12.27
C GLN A 178 -3.64 14.38 10.83
N CYS A 179 -3.37 13.37 10.02
CA CYS A 179 -3.84 13.28 8.63
C CYS A 179 -5.21 12.59 8.50
N GLY A 180 -5.80 12.09 9.59
CA GLY A 180 -7.05 11.33 9.57
C GLY A 180 -6.94 10.00 8.80
N VAL A 181 -5.75 9.37 8.81
CA VAL A 181 -5.44 8.14 8.11
C VAL A 181 -5.04 7.05 9.12
N SER A 182 -5.71 5.91 9.07
CA SER A 182 -5.29 4.77 9.89
C SER A 182 -3.93 4.24 9.44
N ILE A 183 -3.10 3.84 10.40
CA ILE A 183 -1.81 3.20 10.14
C ILE A 183 -1.80 1.84 10.83
N THR A 184 -1.31 0.83 10.14
CA THR A 184 -1.21 -0.53 10.65
C THR A 184 0.22 -1.04 10.51
N CYS A 185 0.82 -1.49 11.61
CA CYS A 185 2.06 -2.25 11.58
C CYS A 185 1.76 -3.68 11.10
N ILE A 186 2.51 -4.15 10.09
CA ILE A 186 2.26 -5.43 9.43
C ILE A 186 3.41 -6.42 9.55
N GLY A 187 4.55 -5.99 10.08
CA GLY A 187 5.73 -6.83 10.19
C GLY A 187 7.00 -6.05 10.49
N ARG A 188 8.14 -6.68 10.25
CA ARG A 188 9.45 -6.12 10.57
C ARG A 188 10.52 -6.49 9.55
N LEU A 189 11.48 -5.59 9.33
CA LEU A 189 12.64 -5.83 8.48
C LEU A 189 13.69 -6.71 9.17
N THR A 190 14.31 -7.61 8.38
CA THR A 190 15.27 -8.61 8.85
C THR A 190 16.59 -8.56 8.04
N PRO A 191 17.69 -9.08 8.60
CA PRO A 191 18.96 -9.13 7.87
C PRO A 191 18.99 -10.21 6.76
N VAL A 192 18.05 -11.17 6.80
CA VAL A 192 18.01 -12.28 5.83
C VAL A 192 17.14 -11.86 4.65
N ALA A 193 17.72 -11.80 3.46
CA ALA A 193 17.02 -11.40 2.24
C ALA A 193 15.79 -12.27 1.95
N GLY A 194 14.76 -11.65 1.36
CA GLY A 194 13.48 -12.27 1.01
C GLY A 194 12.35 -11.85 1.92
N VAL A 195 11.14 -12.30 1.60
CA VAL A 195 9.93 -12.08 2.39
C VAL A 195 9.47 -13.40 2.98
N GLN A 196 9.28 -13.42 4.29
CA GLN A 196 8.66 -14.52 5.00
C GLN A 196 7.29 -14.07 5.50
N VAL A 197 6.23 -14.74 5.09
CA VAL A 197 4.87 -14.49 5.57
C VAL A 197 4.55 -15.53 6.64
N LEU A 198 4.14 -15.08 7.82
CA LEU A 198 3.75 -15.92 8.95
C LEU A 198 2.23 -16.03 9.02
N ASP A 199 1.73 -17.24 9.28
CA ASP A 199 0.32 -17.45 9.56
C ASP A 199 -0.09 -16.94 10.95
N LEU A 200 -1.37 -17.13 11.32
CA LEU A 200 -1.92 -16.70 12.62
C LEU A 200 -1.25 -17.37 13.84
N GLN A 201 -0.50 -18.44 13.65
CA GLN A 201 0.25 -19.17 14.66
C GLN A 201 1.74 -18.79 14.67
N GLY A 202 2.16 -17.86 13.81
CA GLY A 202 3.56 -17.46 13.65
C GLY A 202 4.39 -18.48 12.86
N ILE A 203 3.75 -19.40 12.11
CA ILE A 203 4.42 -20.40 11.31
C ILE A 203 4.62 -19.88 9.88
N PRO A 204 5.82 -20.03 9.29
CA PRO A 204 6.06 -19.63 7.92
C PRO A 204 5.14 -20.32 6.92
N MET A 205 4.47 -19.55 6.11
CA MET A 205 3.60 -20.07 5.05
C MET A 205 4.45 -20.51 3.86
N SER A 206 4.19 -21.72 3.36
CA SER A 206 4.80 -22.23 2.12
C SER A 206 4.15 -21.67 0.86
N ARG A 207 3.00 -21.02 0.99
CA ARG A 207 2.23 -20.44 -0.11
C ARG A 207 2.96 -19.21 -0.67
N ARG A 208 3.02 -19.11 -1.99
CA ARG A 208 3.50 -17.93 -2.70
C ARG A 208 2.32 -17.02 -3.03
N PHE A 209 2.50 -15.73 -2.80
CA PHE A 209 1.58 -14.69 -3.21
C PHE A 209 2.18 -14.03 -4.45
N ALA A 210 1.48 -14.10 -5.57
CA ALA A 210 1.93 -13.50 -6.83
C ALA A 210 1.32 -12.10 -6.96
N SER A 211 2.14 -11.08 -6.84
CA SER A 211 1.79 -9.71 -7.22
C SER A 211 1.62 -9.63 -8.73
N PHE A 212 0.93 -8.60 -9.19
CA PHE A 212 0.74 -8.38 -10.62
C PHE A 212 2.10 -8.07 -11.28
N ASP A 213 2.40 -8.76 -12.37
CA ASP A 213 3.60 -8.51 -13.18
C ASP A 213 3.16 -8.17 -14.60
N HIS A 214 3.37 -6.91 -15.01
CA HIS A 214 3.04 -6.41 -16.34
C HIS A 214 3.82 -7.10 -17.47
N PHE A 215 4.92 -7.80 -17.16
CA PHE A 215 5.82 -8.43 -18.11
C PHE A 215 5.85 -9.96 -18.03
N ALA A 216 5.15 -10.56 -17.07
CA ALA A 216 4.97 -12.01 -17.01
C ALA A 216 3.99 -12.45 -18.11
N HIS A 217 4.49 -13.14 -19.13
CA HIS A 217 3.74 -13.77 -20.22
C HIS A 217 3.59 -15.26 -19.96
#